data_4d6620bd0b59693dca4273ad627d9820
#
_entry.id   4d6620bd0b59693dca4273ad627d9820
#
_cell.length_a   1.000
_cell.length_b   1.000
_cell.length_c   1.000
_cell.angle_alpha   90.00
_cell.angle_beta   90.00
_cell.angle_gamma   90.00
#
_symmetry.space_group_name_H-M   'P 1'
#
loop_
_entity.id
_entity.type
_entity.pdbx_description
1 polymer ?
#
loop_
_entity_poly.entity_id
_entity_poly.type
_entity_poly.pdbx_seq_one_letter_code
_entity_poly.pdbx_strand_id
1 'polypeptide(L)'
;NKMVLWGTLINASGILVNLGLFWAGLANEITFFALMTMVGLGNGMTIPNATAGALSVRPHLAGTASGLAGALMIGLGAGLSALAGAVLTEGSGATPLLWVMLATALPAIAAISFVIRREKRLVAEARL
;
A
#
# COMPACT_ATOMS: atom_id res chain seq x y z
N ASN A 1 12.91 -6.38 -3.02
CA ASN A 1 12.51 -5.08 -2.40
C ASN A 1 12.26 -3.95 -3.43
N LYS A 2 12.93 -3.93 -4.60
CA LYS A 2 12.69 -2.92 -5.63
C LYS A 2 11.26 -3.00 -6.21
N MET A 3 10.73 -4.20 -6.43
CA MET A 3 9.36 -4.38 -6.93
C MET A 3 8.31 -3.87 -5.94
N VAL A 4 8.52 -4.10 -4.64
CA VAL A 4 7.65 -3.57 -3.59
C VAL A 4 7.67 -2.04 -3.60
N LEU A 5 8.85 -1.42 -3.75
CA LEU A 5 8.95 0.04 -3.85
C LEU A 5 8.21 0.59 -5.08
N TRP A 6 8.42 0.00 -6.26
CA TRP A 6 7.70 0.41 -7.46
C TRP A 6 6.19 0.24 -7.31
N GLY A 7 5.74 -0.89 -6.76
CA GLY A 7 4.33 -1.14 -6.50
C GLY A 7 3.71 -0.10 -5.55
N THR A 8 4.39 0.23 -4.45
CA THR A 8 3.90 1.28 -3.50
C THR A 8 3.91 2.67 -4.12
N LEU A 9 4.88 3.00 -4.98
CA LEU A 9 4.91 4.29 -5.68
C LEU A 9 3.80 4.40 -6.73
N ILE A 10 3.54 3.34 -7.50
CA ILE A 10 2.43 3.30 -8.47
C ILE A 10 1.09 3.46 -7.73
N ASN A 11 0.90 2.73 -6.62
CA ASN A 11 -0.29 2.84 -5.78
C ASN A 11 -0.49 4.29 -5.28
N ALA A 12 0.52 4.87 -4.66
CA ALA A 12 0.46 6.23 -4.13
C ALA A 12 0.23 7.28 -5.23
N SER A 13 0.87 7.13 -6.40
CA SER A 13 0.67 8.04 -7.53
C SER A 13 -0.76 7.98 -8.05
N GLY A 14 -1.37 6.80 -8.15
CA GLY A 14 -2.77 6.65 -8.52
C GLY A 14 -3.72 7.37 -7.56
N ILE A 15 -3.48 7.26 -6.25
CA ILE A 15 -4.28 7.95 -5.22
C ILE A 15 -4.09 9.47 -5.31
N LEU A 16 -2.85 9.95 -5.44
CA LEU A 16 -2.55 11.39 -5.49
C LEU A 16 -3.13 12.06 -6.73
N VAL A 17 -3.01 11.41 -7.89
CA VAL A 17 -3.60 11.93 -9.13
C VAL A 17 -5.12 11.98 -9.02
N ASN A 18 -5.73 10.93 -8.45
CA ASN A 18 -7.17 10.90 -8.25
C ASN A 18 -7.65 12.03 -7.32
N LEU A 19 -6.94 12.24 -6.20
CA LEU A 19 -7.23 13.34 -5.27
C LEU A 19 -7.09 14.70 -5.94
N GLY A 20 -6.05 14.88 -6.76
CA GLY A 20 -5.82 16.12 -7.53
C GLY A 20 -6.95 16.39 -8.51
N LEU A 21 -7.44 15.37 -9.23
CA LEU A 21 -8.58 15.51 -10.16
C LEU A 21 -9.89 15.86 -9.42
N PHE A 22 -10.09 15.28 -8.23
CA PHE A 22 -11.24 15.65 -7.39
C PHE A 22 -11.19 17.12 -6.97
N TRP A 23 -10.03 17.62 -6.54
CA TRP A 23 -9.86 19.02 -6.17
C TRP A 23 -9.99 19.99 -7.35
N ALA A 24 -9.56 19.55 -8.54
CA ALA A 24 -9.71 20.35 -9.77
C ALA A 24 -11.15 20.34 -10.34
N GLY A 25 -12.07 19.54 -9.75
CA GLY A 25 -13.43 19.39 -10.28
C GLY A 25 -13.50 18.63 -11.61
N LEU A 26 -12.42 17.93 -11.98
CA LEU A 26 -12.30 17.18 -13.23
C LEU A 26 -12.55 15.67 -13.04
N ALA A 27 -12.79 15.24 -11.79
CA ALA A 27 -13.04 13.85 -11.47
C ALA A 27 -14.43 13.44 -12.00
N ASN A 28 -14.45 12.29 -12.69
CA ASN A 28 -15.66 11.58 -13.06
C ASN A 28 -15.51 10.08 -12.74
N GLU A 29 -16.58 9.33 -12.86
CA GLU A 29 -16.56 7.91 -12.53
C GLU A 29 -15.51 7.13 -13.33
N ILE A 30 -15.33 7.45 -14.61
CA ILE A 30 -14.36 6.78 -15.49
C ILE A 30 -12.94 7.04 -15.02
N THR A 31 -12.58 8.31 -14.75
CA THR A 31 -11.25 8.68 -14.26
C THR A 31 -10.97 8.07 -12.90
N PHE A 32 -11.95 8.04 -12.01
CA PHE A 32 -11.83 7.41 -10.70
C PHE A 32 -11.47 5.93 -10.84
N PHE A 33 -12.25 5.14 -11.58
CA PHE A 33 -12.01 3.71 -11.74
C PHE A 33 -10.74 3.40 -12.54
N ALA A 34 -10.41 4.20 -13.55
CA ALA A 34 -9.15 4.05 -14.28
C ALA A 34 -7.93 4.22 -13.37
N LEU A 35 -7.94 5.22 -12.48
CA LEU A 35 -6.86 5.42 -11.51
C LEU A 35 -6.87 4.38 -10.38
N MET A 36 -8.03 3.85 -9.99
CA MET A 36 -8.10 2.71 -9.08
C MET A 36 -7.46 1.44 -9.66
N THR A 37 -7.43 1.29 -10.98
CA THR A 37 -6.68 0.20 -11.63
C THR A 37 -5.18 0.31 -11.34
N MET A 38 -4.60 1.52 -11.31
CA MET A 38 -3.19 1.72 -10.91
C MET A 38 -2.96 1.29 -9.46
N VAL A 39 -3.90 1.59 -8.57
CA VAL A 39 -3.85 1.12 -7.17
C VAL A 39 -3.86 -0.41 -7.11
N GLY A 40 -4.71 -1.06 -7.90
CA GLY A 40 -4.77 -2.53 -8.03
C GLY A 40 -3.46 -3.12 -8.55
N LEU A 41 -2.87 -2.54 -9.59
CA LEU A 41 -1.57 -2.95 -10.13
C LEU A 41 -0.46 -2.79 -9.09
N GLY A 42 -0.41 -1.66 -8.39
CA GLY A 42 0.55 -1.41 -7.32
C GLY A 42 0.45 -2.46 -6.20
N ASN A 43 -0.76 -2.79 -5.77
CA ASN A 43 -1.01 -3.84 -4.77
C ASN A 43 -0.61 -5.23 -5.28
N GLY A 44 -0.91 -5.56 -6.54
CA GLY A 44 -0.52 -6.81 -7.17
C GLY A 44 1.00 -7.01 -7.22
N MET A 45 1.77 -5.93 -7.35
CA MET A 45 3.24 -5.98 -7.26
C MET A 45 3.74 -6.01 -5.82
N THR A 46 3.07 -5.32 -4.90
CA THR A 46 3.54 -5.13 -3.52
C THR A 46 3.29 -6.36 -2.67
N ILE A 47 2.06 -6.86 -2.62
CA ILE A 47 1.63 -7.88 -1.66
C ILE A 47 2.41 -9.19 -1.80
N PRO A 48 2.51 -9.83 -2.98
CA PRO A 48 3.22 -11.11 -3.09
C PRO A 48 4.71 -10.96 -2.84
N ASN A 49 5.33 -9.86 -3.30
CA ASN A 49 6.76 -9.64 -3.10
C ASN A 49 7.11 -9.31 -1.64
N ALA A 50 6.29 -8.52 -0.95
CA ALA A 50 6.47 -8.23 0.46
C ALA A 50 6.27 -9.50 1.32
N THR A 51 5.26 -10.30 1.03
CA THR A 51 5.00 -11.57 1.72
C THR A 51 6.15 -12.55 1.52
N ALA A 52 6.60 -12.76 0.28
CA ALA A 52 7.75 -13.61 0.00
C ALA A 52 9.02 -13.14 0.73
N GLY A 53 9.28 -11.82 0.74
CA GLY A 53 10.39 -11.24 1.48
C GLY A 53 10.29 -11.47 2.98
N ALA A 54 9.13 -11.31 3.59
CA ALA A 54 8.91 -11.55 5.01
C ALA A 54 9.11 -13.02 5.40
N LEU A 55 8.61 -13.96 4.58
CA LEU A 55 8.71 -15.40 4.84
C LEU A 55 10.13 -15.95 4.65
N SER A 56 10.95 -15.31 3.81
CA SER A 56 12.34 -15.72 3.56
C SER A 56 13.29 -15.46 4.73
N VAL A 57 12.93 -14.58 5.68
CA VAL A 57 13.80 -14.21 6.81
C VAL A 57 14.02 -15.38 7.77
N ARG A 58 12.97 -16.18 8.04
CA ARG A 58 13.03 -17.36 8.91
C ARG A 58 12.15 -18.48 8.32
N PRO A 59 12.66 -19.29 7.39
CA PRO A 59 11.87 -20.29 6.68
C PRO A 59 11.17 -21.32 7.60
N HIS A 60 11.79 -21.68 8.74
CA HIS A 60 11.21 -22.62 9.71
C HIS A 60 9.97 -22.06 10.45
N LEU A 61 9.75 -20.73 10.43
CA LEU A 61 8.59 -20.07 11.00
C LEU A 61 7.61 -19.59 9.92
N ALA A 62 7.82 -19.94 8.64
CA ALA A 62 7.04 -19.43 7.52
C ALA A 62 5.53 -19.64 7.68
N GLY A 63 5.10 -20.79 8.19
CA GLY A 63 3.68 -21.09 8.43
C GLY A 63 3.05 -20.14 9.45
N THR A 64 3.69 -19.96 10.61
CA THR A 64 3.21 -19.04 11.66
C THR A 64 3.24 -17.59 11.18
N ALA A 65 4.32 -17.18 10.51
CA ALA A 65 4.46 -15.84 9.96
C ALA A 65 3.38 -15.54 8.90
N SER A 66 3.09 -16.51 8.03
CA SER A 66 2.03 -16.38 7.01
C SER A 66 0.64 -16.27 7.66
N GLY A 67 0.34 -17.10 8.65
CA GLY A 67 -0.93 -17.05 9.38
C GLY A 67 -1.13 -15.71 10.09
N LEU A 68 -0.10 -15.22 10.81
CA LEU A 68 -0.15 -13.93 11.49
C LEU A 68 -0.28 -12.76 10.49
N ALA A 69 0.49 -12.78 9.41
CA ALA A 69 0.39 -11.75 8.37
C ALA A 69 -1.01 -11.73 7.75
N GLY A 70 -1.58 -12.88 7.42
CA GLY A 70 -2.95 -12.99 6.90
C GLY A 70 -3.99 -12.46 7.87
N ALA A 71 -3.91 -12.82 9.16
CA ALA A 71 -4.80 -12.32 10.20
C ALA A 71 -4.73 -10.80 10.35
N LEU A 72 -3.50 -10.23 10.36
CA LEU A 72 -3.29 -8.79 10.42
C LEU A 72 -3.83 -8.08 9.17
N MET A 73 -3.60 -8.63 7.98
CA MET A 73 -4.13 -8.06 6.73
C MET A 73 -5.65 -8.00 6.74
N ILE A 74 -6.32 -9.08 7.13
CA ILE A 74 -7.78 -9.13 7.19
C ILE A 74 -8.31 -8.21 8.30
N GLY A 75 -7.75 -8.27 9.49
CA GLY A 75 -8.19 -7.47 10.63
C GLY A 75 -8.02 -5.96 10.41
N LEU A 76 -6.83 -5.55 9.96
CA LEU A 76 -6.57 -4.14 9.64
C LEU A 76 -7.39 -3.68 8.44
N GLY A 77 -7.55 -4.53 7.42
CA GLY A 77 -8.39 -4.23 6.26
C GLY A 77 -9.84 -4.02 6.63
N ALA A 78 -10.40 -4.87 7.48
CA ALA A 78 -11.77 -4.72 7.98
C ALA A 78 -11.93 -3.43 8.82
N GLY A 79 -10.97 -3.14 9.71
CA GLY A 79 -10.97 -1.91 10.50
C GLY A 79 -10.90 -0.65 9.65
N LEU A 80 -10.02 -0.62 8.65
CA LEU A 80 -9.90 0.50 7.71
C LEU A 80 -11.13 0.65 6.82
N SER A 81 -11.75 -0.46 6.41
CA SER A 81 -13.00 -0.42 5.64
C SER A 81 -14.15 0.15 6.48
N ALA A 82 -14.25 -0.25 7.73
CA ALA A 82 -15.25 0.31 8.65
C ALA A 82 -15.03 1.81 8.89
N LEU A 83 -13.77 2.23 9.07
CA LEU A 83 -13.41 3.64 9.20
C LEU A 83 -13.76 4.42 7.91
N ALA A 84 -13.40 3.89 6.75
CA ALA A 84 -13.73 4.51 5.47
C ALA A 84 -15.25 4.66 5.30
N GLY A 85 -16.03 3.62 5.67
CA GLY A 85 -17.49 3.68 5.63
C GLY A 85 -18.07 4.71 6.59
N ALA A 86 -17.47 4.89 7.76
CA ALA A 86 -17.92 5.87 8.75
C ALA A 86 -17.67 7.33 8.33
N VAL A 87 -16.62 7.59 7.53
CA VAL A 87 -16.29 8.96 7.05
C VAL A 87 -16.94 9.29 5.71
N LEU A 88 -17.47 8.31 5.00
CA LEU A 88 -18.23 8.51 3.75
C LEU A 88 -19.66 8.90 4.10
N THR A 89 -20.07 10.12 3.73
CA THR A 89 -21.43 10.61 3.88
C THR A 89 -22.03 10.93 2.51
N GLU A 90 -23.37 10.96 2.43
CA GLU A 90 -24.06 11.41 1.23
C GLU A 90 -23.60 12.85 0.89
N GLY A 91 -23.03 13.03 -0.31
CA GLY A 91 -22.50 14.32 -0.76
C GLY A 91 -21.00 14.55 -0.51
N SER A 92 -20.30 13.71 0.27
CA SER A 92 -18.84 13.87 0.47
C SER A 92 -17.99 13.42 -0.74
N GLY A 93 -18.59 12.74 -1.70
CA GLY A 93 -17.89 12.14 -2.82
C GLY A 93 -16.84 11.11 -2.36
N ALA A 94 -15.86 10.83 -3.19
CA ALA A 94 -14.79 9.87 -2.88
C ALA A 94 -13.61 10.49 -2.09
N THR A 95 -13.63 11.80 -1.81
CA THR A 95 -12.51 12.50 -1.18
C THR A 95 -12.09 11.93 0.17
N PRO A 96 -13.00 11.63 1.14
CA PRO A 96 -12.63 11.04 2.42
C PRO A 96 -11.98 9.66 2.25
N LEU A 97 -12.47 8.84 1.33
CA LEU A 97 -11.89 7.55 1.01
C LEU A 97 -10.45 7.68 0.51
N LEU A 98 -10.21 8.61 -0.41
CA LEU A 98 -8.88 8.87 -0.96
C LEU A 98 -7.89 9.32 0.12
N TRP A 99 -8.34 10.12 1.10
CA TRP A 99 -7.52 10.49 2.26
C TRP A 99 -7.16 9.31 3.14
N VAL A 100 -8.10 8.42 3.45
CA VAL A 100 -7.83 7.19 4.20
C VAL A 100 -6.83 6.30 3.45
N MET A 101 -7.00 6.14 2.13
CA MET A 101 -6.07 5.37 1.29
C MET A 101 -4.67 6.01 1.28
N LEU A 102 -4.56 7.32 1.18
CA LEU A 102 -3.27 8.03 1.20
C LEU A 102 -2.59 7.89 2.57
N ALA A 103 -3.35 8.01 3.66
CA ALA A 103 -2.84 7.83 5.01
C ALA A 103 -2.25 6.43 5.25
N THR A 104 -2.73 5.41 4.55
CA THR A 104 -2.15 4.05 4.60
C THR A 104 -1.00 3.84 3.63
N ALA A 105 -0.99 4.53 2.49
CA ALA A 105 0.07 4.43 1.48
C ALA A 105 1.38 5.06 1.94
N LEU A 106 1.33 6.19 2.66
CA LEU A 106 2.53 6.88 3.14
C LEU A 106 3.39 6.04 4.10
N PRO A 107 2.84 5.41 5.17
CA PRO A 107 3.60 4.49 6.01
C PRO A 107 4.18 3.29 5.24
N ALA A 108 3.48 2.78 4.23
CA ALA A 108 3.98 1.69 3.40
C ALA A 108 5.24 2.10 2.62
N ILE A 109 5.25 3.30 2.04
CA ILE A 109 6.44 3.85 1.36
C ILE A 109 7.59 4.07 2.34
N ALA A 110 7.30 4.61 3.53
CA ALA A 110 8.31 4.81 4.56
C ALA A 110 8.94 3.47 5.00
N ALA A 111 8.11 2.46 5.26
CA ALA A 111 8.55 1.14 5.67
C ALA A 111 9.45 0.47 4.62
N ILE A 112 9.05 0.44 3.34
CA ILE A 112 9.87 -0.18 2.28
C ILE A 112 11.16 0.61 2.03
N SER A 113 11.12 1.94 2.13
CA SER A 113 12.31 2.77 2.00
C SER A 113 13.31 2.49 3.12
N PHE A 114 12.83 2.30 4.34
CA PHE A 114 13.66 1.90 5.48
C PHE A 114 14.30 0.53 5.27
N VAL A 115 13.53 -0.46 4.82
CA VAL A 115 14.03 -1.82 4.53
C VAL A 115 15.14 -1.78 3.47
N ILE A 116 14.93 -1.06 2.38
CA ILE A 116 15.94 -0.93 1.30
C ILE A 116 17.21 -0.24 1.81
N ARG A 117 17.08 0.80 2.64
CA ARG A 117 18.26 1.49 3.22
C ARG A 117 19.05 0.55 4.13
N ARG A 118 18.38 -0.24 4.95
CA ARG A 118 19.01 -1.21 5.85
C ARG A 118 19.69 -2.33 5.08
N GLU A 119 19.06 -2.86 4.06
CA GLU A 119 19.63 -3.88 3.17
C GLU A 119 20.97 -3.39 2.53
N LYS A 120 20.97 -2.16 2.01
CA LYS A 120 22.19 -1.56 1.43
C LYS A 120 23.32 -1.42 2.45
N ARG A 121 23.01 -1.07 3.70
CA ARG A 121 24.01 -0.97 4.78
C ARG A 121 24.61 -2.33 5.11
N LEU A 122 23.78 -3.35 5.30
CA LEU A 122 24.24 -4.72 5.62
C LEU A 122 25.11 -5.30 4.50
N VAL A 123 24.77 -5.06 3.23
CA VAL A 123 25.58 -5.50 2.08
C VAL A 123 26.91 -4.75 2.03
N ALA A 124 26.95 -3.47 2.40
CA ALA A 124 28.20 -2.70 2.46
C ALA A 124 29.12 -3.21 3.58
N GLU A 125 28.59 -3.50 4.77
CA GLU A 125 29.33 -4.05 5.91
C GLU A 125 29.88 -5.46 5.64
N ALA A 126 29.15 -6.29 4.88
CA ALA A 126 29.60 -7.64 4.52
C ALA A 126 30.71 -7.67 3.45
N ARG A 127 31.04 -6.55 2.84
CA ARG A 127 32.11 -6.41 1.83
C ARG A 127 33.43 -5.88 2.39
N LEU A 128 33.45 -5.45 3.65
CA LEU A 128 34.64 -5.01 4.40
C LEU A 128 35.25 -6.16 5.19
#